data_1b5a2ed5fd6bc2c2148d4abc2b426ea2
#
_entry.id   1b5a2ed5fd6bc2c2148d4abc2b426ea2
#
_cell.length_a   1.000
_cell.length_b   1.000
_cell.length_c   1.000
_cell.angle_alpha   90.00
_cell.angle_beta   90.00
_cell.angle_gamma   90.00
#
_symmetry.space_group_name_H-M   'P 1'
#
loop_
_entity.id
_entity.type
_entity.pdbx_description
1 polymer ?
#
loop_
_entity_poly.entity_id
_entity_poly.type
_entity_poly.pdbx_seq_one_letter_code
_entity_poly.pdbx_strand_id
1 'polypeptide(L)'
;MLNDALRMIRIFHDISQKDMATRLQIAPSYLSEIESGKKDATLPLLGKYAEEFKIPMSSILFFSENMEDGAPANALQKSVSSKVLALLNFIAARSGRDVA
;
A
#
# COMPACT_ATOMS: atom_id res chain seq x y z
N MET A 1 -8.81 -2.77 6.63
CA MET A 1 -7.51 -2.51 7.24
C MET A 1 -6.36 -2.73 6.26
N LEU A 2 -5.89 -3.94 6.05
CA LEU A 2 -4.79 -4.18 5.10
C LEU A 2 -5.22 -3.93 3.64
N ASN A 3 -6.42 -4.35 3.28
CA ASN A 3 -6.96 -4.10 1.95
C ASN A 3 -7.02 -2.59 1.64
N ASP A 4 -7.41 -1.79 2.60
CA ASP A 4 -7.44 -0.33 2.42
C ASP A 4 -6.05 0.24 2.24
N ALA A 5 -5.08 -0.27 3.00
CA ALA A 5 -3.69 0.17 2.89
C ALA A 5 -3.13 -0.12 1.50
N LEU A 6 -3.35 -1.31 0.98
CA LEU A 6 -2.88 -1.69 -0.35
C LEU A 6 -3.52 -0.82 -1.44
N ARG A 7 -4.82 -0.58 -1.31
CA ARG A 7 -5.54 0.28 -2.23
C ARG A 7 -4.97 1.71 -2.19
N MET A 8 -4.70 2.23 -1.01
CA MET A 8 -4.18 3.59 -0.86
C MET A 8 -2.77 3.72 -1.40
N ILE A 9 -1.93 2.71 -1.24
CA ILE A 9 -0.59 2.70 -1.83
C ILE A 9 -0.71 2.84 -3.35
N ARG A 10 -1.62 2.09 -3.96
CA ARG A 10 -1.86 2.16 -5.40
C ARG A 10 -2.34 3.55 -5.82
N ILE A 11 -3.35 4.08 -5.13
CA ILE A 11 -3.93 5.38 -5.44
C ILE A 11 -2.90 6.49 -5.27
N PHE A 12 -2.10 6.43 -4.23
CA PHE A 12 -1.05 7.41 -3.98
C PHE A 12 -0.06 7.48 -5.14
N HIS A 13 0.25 6.33 -5.76
CA HIS A 13 1.17 6.27 -6.89
C HIS A 13 0.47 6.51 -8.22
N ASP A 14 -0.82 6.84 -8.19
CA ASP A 14 -1.61 7.15 -9.38
C ASP A 14 -1.61 6.00 -10.40
N ILE A 15 -1.75 4.79 -9.91
CA ILE A 15 -1.73 3.57 -10.73
C ILE A 15 -3.14 2.99 -10.78
N SER A 16 -3.63 2.64 -11.98
CA SER A 16 -4.91 1.97 -12.12
C SER A 16 -4.83 0.54 -11.58
N GLN A 17 -6.00 -0.06 -11.25
CA GLN A 17 -6.03 -1.46 -10.84
C GLN A 17 -5.45 -2.38 -11.91
N LYS A 18 -5.78 -2.10 -13.18
CA LYS A 18 -5.28 -2.90 -14.29
C LYS A 18 -3.76 -2.88 -14.37
N ASP A 19 -3.18 -1.69 -14.28
CA ASP A 19 -1.73 -1.54 -14.35
C ASP A 19 -1.05 -2.14 -13.13
N MET A 20 -1.63 -1.96 -11.95
CA MET A 20 -1.10 -2.56 -10.73
C MET A 20 -1.10 -4.08 -10.82
N ALA A 21 -2.20 -4.67 -11.30
CA ALA A 21 -2.30 -6.12 -11.46
C ALA A 21 -1.21 -6.63 -12.41
N THR A 22 -0.95 -5.90 -13.48
CA THR A 22 0.12 -6.24 -14.41
C THR A 22 1.48 -6.21 -13.73
N ARG A 23 1.75 -5.17 -12.95
CA ARG A 23 3.02 -5.04 -12.22
C ARG A 23 3.21 -6.14 -11.19
N LEU A 24 2.13 -6.51 -10.51
CA LEU A 24 2.14 -7.55 -9.48
C LEU A 24 2.04 -8.96 -10.09
N GLN A 25 1.80 -9.08 -11.38
CA GLN A 25 1.64 -10.36 -12.08
C GLN A 25 0.48 -11.17 -11.52
N ILE A 26 -0.64 -10.51 -11.29
CA ILE A 26 -1.89 -11.13 -10.83
C ILE A 26 -3.04 -10.70 -11.72
N ALA A 27 -4.15 -11.45 -11.66
CA ALA A 27 -5.35 -11.10 -12.42
C ALA A 27 -5.97 -9.81 -11.85
N PRO A 28 -6.49 -8.90 -12.72
CA PRO A 28 -7.17 -7.70 -12.22
C PRO A 28 -8.35 -8.00 -11.32
N SER A 29 -9.10 -9.09 -11.58
CA SER A 29 -10.21 -9.48 -10.73
C SER A 29 -9.75 -9.89 -9.34
N TYR A 30 -8.60 -10.55 -9.24
CA TYR A 30 -8.02 -10.93 -7.95
C TYR A 30 -7.63 -9.67 -7.16
N LEU A 31 -6.98 -8.72 -7.81
CA LEU A 31 -6.61 -7.46 -7.16
C LEU A 31 -7.85 -6.71 -6.66
N SER A 32 -8.91 -6.67 -7.48
CA SER A 32 -10.16 -6.05 -7.09
C SER A 32 -10.75 -6.71 -5.84
N GLU A 33 -10.72 -8.03 -5.76
CA GLU A 33 -11.21 -8.76 -4.60
C GLU A 33 -10.37 -8.50 -3.35
N ILE A 34 -9.06 -8.38 -3.50
CA ILE A 34 -8.16 -8.04 -2.40
C ILE A 34 -8.47 -6.62 -1.90
N GLU A 35 -8.56 -5.66 -2.81
CA GLU A 35 -8.77 -4.26 -2.43
C GLU A 35 -10.15 -4.01 -1.82
N SER A 36 -11.15 -4.80 -2.22
CA SER A 36 -12.50 -4.68 -1.66
C SER A 36 -12.68 -5.45 -0.35
N GLY A 37 -11.71 -6.23 0.05
CA GLY A 37 -11.78 -7.03 1.27
C GLY A 37 -12.49 -8.36 1.11
N LYS A 38 -12.88 -8.74 -0.12
CA LYS A 38 -13.51 -10.04 -0.37
C LYS A 38 -12.54 -11.20 -0.19
N LYS A 39 -11.27 -10.95 -0.44
CA LYS A 39 -10.20 -11.93 -0.20
C LYS A 39 -9.10 -11.28 0.62
N ASP A 40 -8.48 -12.09 1.46
CA ASP A 40 -7.38 -11.60 2.28
C ASP A 40 -6.09 -11.51 1.48
N ALA A 41 -5.30 -10.48 1.77
CA ALA A 41 -3.96 -10.35 1.20
C ALA A 41 -3.04 -11.40 1.84
N THR A 42 -2.28 -12.09 1.00
CA THR A 42 -1.33 -13.10 1.47
C THR A 42 0.04 -12.49 1.67
N LEU A 43 0.89 -13.15 2.43
CA LEU A 43 2.29 -12.71 2.59
C LEU A 43 3.03 -12.65 1.26
N PRO A 44 2.89 -13.64 0.34
CA PRO A 44 3.52 -13.51 -0.97
C PRO A 44 3.06 -12.27 -1.74
N LEU A 45 1.78 -11.92 -1.63
CA LEU A 45 1.27 -10.72 -2.30
C LEU A 45 1.87 -9.46 -1.67
N LEU A 46 1.96 -9.40 -0.35
CA LEU A 46 2.61 -8.28 0.33
C LEU A 46 4.07 -8.15 -0.08
N GLY A 47 4.75 -9.27 -0.28
CA GLY A 47 6.11 -9.29 -0.78
C GLY A 47 6.22 -8.67 -2.16
N LYS A 48 5.24 -8.91 -3.02
CA LYS A 48 5.20 -8.30 -4.35
C LYS A 48 5.04 -6.79 -4.28
N TYR A 49 4.19 -6.30 -3.39
CA TYR A 49 4.05 -4.86 -3.14
C TYR A 49 5.36 -4.26 -2.63
N ALA A 50 5.98 -4.91 -1.65
CA ALA A 50 7.23 -4.44 -1.08
C ALA A 50 8.32 -4.34 -2.14
N GLU A 51 8.39 -5.33 -3.02
CA GLU A 51 9.38 -5.35 -4.08
C GLU A 51 9.08 -4.28 -5.15
N GLU A 52 7.81 -4.14 -5.53
CA GLU A 52 7.42 -3.18 -6.55
C GLU A 52 7.72 -1.75 -6.13
N PHE A 53 7.43 -1.40 -4.88
CA PHE A 53 7.60 -0.04 -4.38
C PHE A 53 8.89 0.15 -3.60
N LYS A 54 9.73 -0.86 -3.52
CA LYS A 54 11.03 -0.79 -2.83
C LYS A 54 10.89 -0.36 -1.37
N ILE A 55 9.90 -0.90 -0.68
CA ILE A 55 9.66 -0.62 0.72
C ILE A 55 9.65 -1.93 1.51
N PRO A 56 10.02 -1.92 2.79
CA PRO A 56 9.93 -3.11 3.62
C PRO A 56 8.48 -3.54 3.82
N MET A 57 8.26 -4.86 3.89
CA MET A 57 6.92 -5.38 4.16
C MET A 57 6.38 -4.84 5.50
N SER A 58 7.25 -4.67 6.49
CA SER A 58 6.89 -4.10 7.78
C SER A 58 6.31 -2.70 7.66
N SER A 59 6.76 -1.92 6.68
CA SER A 59 6.21 -0.57 6.44
C SER A 59 4.77 -0.65 5.95
N ILE A 60 4.46 -1.63 5.11
CA ILE A 60 3.08 -1.83 4.64
C ILE A 60 2.17 -2.19 5.81
N LEU A 61 2.63 -3.09 6.68
CA LEU A 61 1.86 -3.51 7.85
C LEU A 61 1.69 -2.35 8.83
N PHE A 62 2.74 -1.58 9.05
CA PHE A 62 2.68 -0.39 9.90
C PHE A 62 1.67 0.61 9.37
N PHE A 63 1.70 0.87 8.08
CA PHE A 63 0.74 1.76 7.44
C PHE A 63 -0.69 1.25 7.62
N SER A 64 -0.92 -0.04 7.43
CA SER A 64 -2.25 -0.61 7.58
C SER A 64 -2.78 -0.49 9.00
N GLU A 65 -1.92 -0.64 10.00
CA GLU A 65 -2.31 -0.53 11.41
C GLU A 65 -2.70 0.88 11.81
N ASN A 66 -2.22 1.88 11.06
CA ASN A 66 -2.47 3.29 11.37
C ASN A 66 -3.57 3.90 10.51
N MET A 67 -4.23 3.10 9.68
CA MET A 67 -5.37 3.57 8.89
C MET A 67 -6.68 3.33 9.62
N GLU A 68 -7.62 4.26 9.42
CA GLU A 68 -8.98 4.08 9.92
C GLU A 68 -9.79 3.29 8.91
N ASP A 69 -10.42 2.21 9.38
CA ASP A 69 -11.27 1.37 8.55
C ASP A 69 -12.57 2.10 8.20
N GLY A 70 -13.01 1.94 6.95
CA GLY A 70 -14.30 2.43 6.50
C GLY A 70 -14.42 3.93 6.35
N ALA A 71 -13.33 4.68 6.40
CA ALA A 71 -13.36 6.13 6.20
C ALA A 71 -13.74 6.46 4.75
N PRO A 72 -14.52 7.57 4.53
CA PRO A 72 -14.85 8.01 3.18
C PRO A 72 -13.59 8.33 2.37
N ALA A 73 -13.68 8.19 1.05
CA ALA A 73 -12.54 8.37 0.16
C ALA A 73 -11.83 9.71 0.34
N ASN A 74 -12.58 10.81 0.49
CA ASN A 74 -11.97 12.15 0.69
C ASN A 74 -11.25 12.25 2.03
N ALA A 75 -11.84 11.68 3.09
CA ALA A 75 -11.19 11.65 4.40
C ALA A 75 -9.96 10.76 4.37
N LEU A 76 -10.04 9.65 3.61
CA LEU A 76 -8.90 8.78 3.41
C LEU A 76 -7.76 9.50 2.69
N GLN A 77 -8.07 10.31 1.68
CA GLN A 77 -7.03 11.06 0.97
C GLN A 77 -6.29 12.02 1.89
N LYS A 78 -7.00 12.73 2.75
CA LYS A 78 -6.35 13.63 3.71
C LYS A 78 -5.55 12.86 4.75
N SER A 79 -6.14 11.80 5.27
CA SER A 79 -5.48 10.93 6.25
C SER A 79 -4.26 10.24 5.65
N VAL A 80 -4.39 9.80 4.39
CA VAL A 80 -3.30 9.13 3.68
C VAL A 80 -2.13 10.09 3.44
N SER A 81 -2.39 11.34 3.09
CA SER A 81 -1.31 12.32 2.88
C SER A 81 -0.40 12.42 4.10
N SER A 82 -1.00 12.53 5.29
CA SER A 82 -0.26 12.61 6.53
C SER A 82 0.47 11.31 6.86
N LYS A 83 -0.24 10.18 6.75
CA LYS A 83 0.34 8.87 7.10
C LYS A 83 1.37 8.41 6.09
N VAL A 84 1.15 8.70 4.82
CA VAL A 84 2.13 8.37 3.78
C VAL A 84 3.37 9.22 3.93
N LEU A 85 3.24 10.49 4.30
CA LEU A 85 4.41 11.31 4.61
C LEU A 85 5.21 10.73 5.78
N ALA A 86 4.51 10.27 6.82
CA ALA A 86 5.16 9.62 7.95
C ALA A 86 5.88 8.35 7.52
N LEU A 87 5.23 7.56 6.66
CA LEU A 87 5.81 6.33 6.13
C LEU A 87 7.04 6.63 5.27
N LEU A 88 6.93 7.61 4.38
CA LEU A 88 8.04 8.01 3.51
C LEU A 88 9.19 8.56 4.32
N ASN A 89 8.90 9.35 5.36
CA ASN A 89 9.93 9.85 6.26
C ASN A 89 10.63 8.72 7.01
N PHE A 90 9.87 7.73 7.44
CA PHE A 90 10.42 6.55 8.10
C PHE A 90 11.35 5.78 7.16
N ILE A 91 10.93 5.58 5.92
CA ILE A 91 11.73 4.89 4.90
C ILE A 91 12.97 5.72 4.57
N ALA A 92 12.82 7.02 4.38
CA ALA A 92 13.93 7.91 4.05
C ALA A 92 14.97 7.96 5.16
N ALA A 93 14.52 7.96 6.42
CA ALA A 93 15.43 7.95 7.56
C ALA A 93 16.28 6.69 7.60
N ARG A 94 15.72 5.56 7.15
CA ARG A 94 16.45 4.29 7.10
C ARG A 94 17.33 4.19 5.85
N SER A 95 16.79 4.60 4.70
CA SER A 95 17.53 4.55 3.43
C SER A 95 18.63 5.60 3.35
N GLY A 96 18.37 6.78 3.90
CA GLY A 96 19.35 7.85 3.91
C GLY A 96 20.66 7.48 4.58
N ARG A 97 20.60 6.60 5.57
CA ARG A 97 21.81 6.11 6.23
C ARG A 97 22.59 5.16 5.35
N ASP A 98 21.91 4.41 4.50
CA ASP A 98 22.55 3.48 3.57
C ASP A 98 23.17 4.21 2.38
N VAL A 99 22.55 5.30 2.00
CA VAL A 99 23.00 6.10 0.84
C VAL A 99 24.13 7.06 1.25
N ALA A 100 24.06 7.51 2.47
CA ALA A 100 25.06 8.42 2.97
C ALA A 100 26.37 7.70 3.26
#